data_9f2947073e47427500a88a351a75dddb
#
_entry.id   9f2947073e47427500a88a351a75dddb
#
_cell.length_a   1.000
_cell.length_b   1.000
_cell.length_c   1.000
_cell.angle_alpha   90.00
_cell.angle_beta   90.00
_cell.angle_gamma   90.00
#
_symmetry.space_group_name_H-M   'P 1'
#
loop_
_entity.id
_entity.type
_entity.pdbx_description
1 polymer ?
#
loop_
_entity_poly.entity_id
_entity_poly.type
_entity_poly.pdbx_seq_one_letter_code
_entity_poly.pdbx_strand_id
1 'polypeptide(L)'
;MDFTEVKQDKKRFLTLLLMADEQEDMIDRYLERGEMFVLTDDGEVCGVCVVTDEGGGMFEIKNLAVSPERRRQGLGREMIAQVCALYRGRGETLRVGTGDSPLTIPFYESCGFREVGRIKNFFTEGYDHPIFECGRQLTDMVVLQMPIIGGTAQ
;
A
#
# COMPACT_ATOMS: atom_id res chain seq x y z
N MET A 1 -14.05 -6.62 12.29
CA MET A 1 -12.64 -6.32 11.94
C MET A 1 -12.30 -4.91 12.33
N ASP A 2 -11.13 -4.72 12.90
CA ASP A 2 -10.68 -3.39 13.31
C ASP A 2 -9.49 -2.95 12.47
N PHE A 3 -9.48 -1.68 12.10
CA PHE A 3 -8.38 -1.06 11.36
C PHE A 3 -7.82 0.04 12.24
N THR A 4 -6.66 -0.21 12.87
CA THR A 4 -6.16 0.59 13.98
C THR A 4 -4.79 1.15 13.68
N GLU A 5 -4.55 2.42 14.04
CA GLU A 5 -3.25 3.03 13.82
C GLU A 5 -2.21 2.50 14.82
N VAL A 6 -1.01 2.20 14.32
CA VAL A 6 0.15 1.81 15.12
C VAL A 6 1.10 2.98 15.16
N LYS A 7 1.33 3.55 16.33
CA LYS A 7 2.14 4.76 16.46
C LYS A 7 3.55 4.50 16.96
N GLN A 8 3.80 3.35 17.57
CA GLN A 8 5.10 3.01 18.13
C GLN A 8 5.45 1.58 17.79
N ASP A 9 6.75 1.29 17.76
CA ASP A 9 7.26 -0.06 17.55
C ASP A 9 6.68 -0.69 16.28
N LYS A 10 6.70 0.07 15.20
CA LYS A 10 6.10 -0.34 13.93
C LYS A 10 6.77 -1.58 13.35
N LYS A 11 8.06 -1.77 13.63
CA LYS A 11 8.81 -2.91 13.10
C LYS A 11 8.47 -4.24 13.77
N ARG A 12 7.62 -4.25 14.79
CA ARG A 12 7.11 -5.53 15.28
C ARG A 12 6.25 -6.23 14.23
N PHE A 13 5.82 -5.50 13.18
CA PHE A 13 5.10 -6.07 12.06
C PHE A 13 5.97 -6.22 10.81
N LEU A 14 7.28 -6.27 10.99
CA LEU A 14 8.22 -6.29 9.85
C LEU A 14 7.99 -7.46 8.90
N THR A 15 7.62 -8.62 9.42
CA THR A 15 7.36 -9.79 8.57
C THR A 15 6.27 -9.50 7.53
N LEU A 16 5.18 -8.84 7.95
CA LEU A 16 4.13 -8.45 7.01
C LEU A 16 4.58 -7.34 6.06
N LEU A 17 5.30 -6.34 6.59
CA LEU A 17 5.78 -5.24 5.77
C LEU A 17 6.70 -5.75 4.64
N LEU A 18 7.55 -6.72 4.94
CA LEU A 18 8.47 -7.30 3.95
C LEU A 18 7.75 -8.07 2.85
N MET A 19 6.52 -8.49 3.06
CA MET A 19 5.74 -9.17 2.03
C MET A 19 5.36 -8.23 0.88
N ALA A 20 5.19 -6.95 1.17
CA ALA A 20 4.86 -5.97 0.15
C ALA A 20 6.09 -5.22 -0.36
N ASP A 21 7.16 -5.16 0.45
CA ASP A 21 8.37 -4.42 0.10
C ASP A 21 9.56 -5.18 0.68
N GLU A 22 10.23 -5.96 -0.13
CA GLU A 22 11.13 -7.00 0.35
C GLU A 22 12.51 -6.54 0.80
N GLN A 23 12.73 -5.25 0.95
CA GLN A 23 14.01 -4.72 1.40
C GLN A 23 13.79 -3.73 2.55
N GLU A 24 14.37 -4.03 3.71
CA GLU A 24 14.07 -3.27 4.93
C GLU A 24 14.49 -1.80 4.82
N ASP A 25 15.62 -1.49 4.19
CA ASP A 25 16.03 -0.09 4.08
C ASP A 25 15.13 0.71 3.14
N MET A 26 14.42 0.07 2.25
CA MET A 26 13.39 0.74 1.45
C MET A 26 12.16 1.04 2.31
N ILE A 27 11.79 0.11 3.19
CA ILE A 27 10.71 0.33 4.16
C ILE A 27 11.06 1.50 5.08
N ASP A 28 12.32 1.59 5.49
CA ASP A 28 12.79 2.67 6.38
C ASP A 28 12.57 4.06 5.79
N ARG A 29 12.50 4.19 4.46
CA ARG A 29 12.29 5.48 3.81
C ARG A 29 10.95 6.11 4.13
N TYR A 30 9.93 5.30 4.50
CA TYR A 30 8.59 5.83 4.69
C TYR A 30 7.94 5.42 6.02
N LEU A 31 8.50 4.45 6.74
CA LEU A 31 7.79 3.84 7.86
C LEU A 31 7.53 4.84 8.99
N GLU A 32 8.57 5.55 9.43
CA GLU A 32 8.42 6.45 10.58
C GLU A 32 7.66 7.73 10.24
N ARG A 33 7.83 8.24 9.03
CA ARG A 33 7.09 9.43 8.63
C ARG A 33 5.66 9.14 8.21
N GLY A 34 5.34 7.88 7.97
CA GLY A 34 4.01 7.47 7.54
C GLY A 34 3.09 7.20 8.71
N GLU A 35 1.82 7.08 8.40
CA GLU A 35 0.82 6.57 9.33
C GLU A 35 0.64 5.08 9.02
N MET A 36 0.84 4.24 10.03
CA MET A 36 0.74 2.80 9.86
C MET A 36 -0.53 2.28 10.51
N PHE A 37 -1.21 1.38 9.82
CA PHE A 37 -2.43 0.75 10.31
C PHE A 37 -2.29 -0.75 10.25
N VAL A 38 -2.95 -1.44 11.18
CA VAL A 38 -3.08 -2.89 11.13
C VAL A 38 -4.56 -3.26 11.06
N LEU A 39 -4.85 -4.29 10.29
CA LEU A 39 -6.19 -4.87 10.22
C LEU A 39 -6.20 -6.09 11.11
N THR A 40 -7.10 -6.11 12.09
CA THR A 40 -7.24 -7.26 12.98
C THR A 40 -8.62 -7.88 12.81
N ASP A 41 -8.66 -9.19 12.90
CA ASP A 41 -9.90 -9.95 12.83
C ASP A 41 -9.85 -10.96 13.97
N ASP A 42 -10.81 -10.85 14.89
CA ASP A 42 -10.91 -11.74 16.03
C ASP A 42 -9.61 -11.74 16.86
N GLY A 43 -9.03 -10.54 17.03
CA GLY A 43 -7.80 -10.36 17.81
C GLY A 43 -6.51 -10.70 17.08
N GLU A 44 -6.60 -11.15 15.84
CA GLU A 44 -5.43 -11.58 15.06
C GLU A 44 -5.13 -10.56 13.97
N VAL A 45 -3.85 -10.15 13.87
CA VAL A 45 -3.44 -9.23 12.81
C VAL A 45 -3.39 -9.95 11.49
N CYS A 46 -4.15 -9.48 10.51
CA CYS A 46 -4.23 -10.11 9.20
C CYS A 46 -3.78 -9.20 8.06
N GLY A 47 -3.45 -7.95 8.33
CA GLY A 47 -2.93 -7.05 7.29
C GLY A 47 -2.29 -5.81 7.87
N VAL A 48 -1.46 -5.15 7.06
CA VAL A 48 -0.84 -3.87 7.40
C VAL A 48 -0.96 -2.92 6.23
N CYS A 49 -0.98 -1.63 6.54
CA CYS A 49 -1.00 -0.58 5.53
C CYS A 49 -0.23 0.63 6.05
N VAL A 50 0.63 1.21 5.21
CA VAL A 50 1.35 2.45 5.56
C VAL A 50 0.99 3.50 4.55
N VAL A 51 0.57 4.67 5.02
CA VAL A 51 0.16 5.80 4.18
C VAL A 51 1.02 7.00 4.53
N THR A 52 1.52 7.69 3.51
CA THR A 52 2.30 8.91 3.72
C THR A 52 1.59 10.13 3.13
N ASP A 53 1.85 11.27 3.73
CA ASP A 53 1.40 12.56 3.20
C ASP A 53 2.44 13.05 2.21
N GLU A 54 2.06 13.19 0.95
CA GLU A 54 2.97 13.64 -0.11
C GLU A 54 2.78 15.11 -0.46
N GLY A 55 1.91 15.81 0.28
CA GLY A 55 1.68 17.23 0.06
C GLY A 55 0.59 17.50 -0.98
N GLY A 56 0.05 18.70 -0.95
CA GLY A 56 -0.93 19.13 -1.95
C GLY A 56 -2.22 18.33 -1.96
N GLY A 57 -2.59 17.72 -0.84
CA GLY A 57 -3.78 16.88 -0.76
C GLY A 57 -3.57 15.46 -1.27
N MET A 58 -2.33 15.08 -1.55
CA MET A 58 -1.97 13.75 -2.05
C MET A 58 -1.48 12.86 -0.91
N PHE A 59 -2.10 11.70 -0.74
CA PHE A 59 -1.63 10.66 0.18
C PHE A 59 -1.23 9.44 -0.63
N GLU A 60 -0.25 8.70 -0.15
CA GLU A 60 0.23 7.53 -0.88
C GLU A 60 0.26 6.30 0.02
N ILE A 61 -0.29 5.19 -0.49
CA ILE A 61 -0.12 3.89 0.14
C ILE A 61 1.27 3.40 -0.22
N LYS A 62 2.15 3.32 0.79
CA LYS A 62 3.53 2.87 0.59
C LYS A 62 3.70 1.38 0.83
N ASN A 63 2.80 0.78 1.59
CA ASN A 63 2.87 -0.64 1.90
C ASN A 63 1.45 -1.13 2.17
N LEU A 64 1.08 -2.23 1.55
CA LEU A 64 -0.22 -2.86 1.75
C LEU A 64 0.01 -4.36 1.66
N ALA A 65 -0.14 -5.06 2.77
CA ALA A 65 0.10 -6.50 2.80
C ALA A 65 -0.98 -7.22 3.59
N VAL A 66 -1.33 -8.41 3.12
CA VAL A 66 -2.29 -9.30 3.77
C VAL A 66 -1.56 -10.58 4.12
N SER A 67 -1.81 -11.12 5.33
CA SER A 67 -1.23 -12.39 5.76
C SER A 67 -1.52 -13.48 4.71
N PRO A 68 -0.55 -14.34 4.40
CA PRO A 68 -0.74 -15.35 3.35
C PRO A 68 -1.96 -16.24 3.56
N GLU A 69 -2.24 -16.63 4.80
CA GLU A 69 -3.37 -17.51 5.11
C GLU A 69 -4.72 -16.79 5.05
N ARG A 70 -4.71 -15.47 4.91
CA ARG A 70 -5.93 -14.66 4.83
C ARG A 70 -6.14 -14.05 3.45
N ARG A 71 -5.36 -14.45 2.46
CA ARG A 71 -5.50 -13.91 1.11
C ARG A 71 -6.77 -14.39 0.43
N ARG A 72 -7.21 -13.66 -0.60
CA ARG A 72 -8.42 -13.97 -1.39
C ARG A 72 -9.70 -13.84 -0.58
N GLN A 73 -9.69 -13.03 0.48
CA GLN A 73 -10.86 -12.76 1.30
C GLN A 73 -11.31 -11.30 1.17
N GLY A 74 -10.72 -10.54 0.24
CA GLY A 74 -11.07 -9.13 0.03
C GLY A 74 -10.47 -8.19 1.06
N LEU A 75 -9.46 -8.60 1.83
CA LEU A 75 -8.93 -7.79 2.92
C LEU A 75 -8.12 -6.60 2.41
N GLY A 76 -7.40 -6.75 1.29
CA GLY A 76 -6.69 -5.63 0.69
C GLY A 76 -7.65 -4.54 0.25
N ARG A 77 -8.74 -4.92 -0.39
CA ARG A 77 -9.80 -3.99 -0.79
C ARG A 77 -10.44 -3.33 0.42
N GLU A 78 -10.65 -4.10 1.49
CA GLU A 78 -11.21 -3.57 2.73
C GLU A 78 -10.28 -2.50 3.33
N MET A 79 -8.96 -2.75 3.34
CA MET A 79 -8.00 -1.77 3.86
C MET A 79 -8.00 -0.49 3.04
N ILE A 80 -8.09 -0.60 1.70
CA ILE A 80 -8.15 0.60 0.84
C ILE A 80 -9.42 1.39 1.15
N ALA A 81 -10.56 0.71 1.34
CA ALA A 81 -11.80 1.39 1.71
C ALA A 81 -11.67 2.11 3.06
N GLN A 82 -11.01 1.48 4.03
CA GLN A 82 -10.78 2.10 5.34
C GLN A 82 -9.87 3.33 5.21
N VAL A 83 -8.83 3.25 4.38
CA VAL A 83 -7.95 4.39 4.12
C VAL A 83 -8.76 5.54 3.54
N CYS A 84 -9.58 5.28 2.53
CA CYS A 84 -10.40 6.34 1.92
C CYS A 84 -11.32 6.98 2.97
N ALA A 85 -11.90 6.17 3.86
CA ALA A 85 -12.77 6.70 4.90
C ALA A 85 -12.00 7.57 5.89
N LEU A 86 -10.80 7.12 6.31
CA LEU A 86 -10.00 7.86 7.28
C LEU A 86 -9.44 9.17 6.72
N TYR A 87 -9.09 9.20 5.44
CA TYR A 87 -8.48 10.38 4.84
C TYR A 87 -9.48 11.31 4.16
N ARG A 88 -10.75 10.97 4.19
CA ARG A 88 -11.82 11.83 3.71
C ARG A 88 -11.76 13.17 4.46
N GLY A 89 -11.74 14.28 3.71
CA GLY A 89 -11.62 15.60 4.32
C GLY A 89 -10.20 16.03 4.63
N ARG A 90 -9.22 15.11 4.54
CA ARG A 90 -7.81 15.43 4.76
C ARG A 90 -7.03 15.58 3.46
N GLY A 91 -7.49 14.92 2.40
CA GLY A 91 -6.84 14.98 1.12
C GLY A 91 -7.78 14.68 -0.01
N GLU A 92 -7.31 14.83 -1.24
CA GLU A 92 -8.14 14.71 -2.44
C GLU A 92 -7.79 13.48 -3.26
N THR A 93 -6.54 13.03 -3.20
CA THR A 93 -6.04 11.98 -4.09
C THR A 93 -5.27 10.95 -3.30
N LEU A 94 -5.51 9.69 -3.60
CA LEU A 94 -4.76 8.56 -3.06
C LEU A 94 -3.92 7.97 -4.19
N ARG A 95 -2.63 7.78 -3.94
CA ARG A 95 -1.68 7.25 -4.92
C ARG A 95 -1.10 5.93 -4.42
N VAL A 96 -0.72 5.08 -5.35
CA VAL A 96 0.03 3.87 -5.04
C VAL A 96 1.03 3.61 -6.15
N GLY A 97 2.21 3.12 -5.77
CA GLY A 97 3.21 2.65 -6.73
C GLY A 97 3.36 1.14 -6.63
N THR A 98 3.43 0.47 -7.75
CA THR A 98 3.58 -0.97 -7.78
C THR A 98 4.42 -1.39 -8.97
N GLY A 99 4.94 -2.62 -8.95
CA GLY A 99 5.60 -3.19 -10.11
C GLY A 99 4.63 -3.42 -11.25
N ASP A 100 5.16 -3.55 -12.44
CA ASP A 100 4.34 -3.85 -13.62
C ASP A 100 3.99 -5.33 -13.58
N SER A 101 2.98 -5.68 -12.82
CA SER A 101 2.66 -7.06 -12.47
C SER A 101 1.18 -7.35 -12.67
N PRO A 102 0.85 -8.52 -13.26
CA PRO A 102 -0.55 -8.92 -13.39
C PRO A 102 -1.21 -9.26 -12.06
N LEU A 103 -0.45 -9.35 -10.95
CA LEU A 103 -1.02 -9.60 -9.65
C LEU A 103 -1.54 -8.31 -9.00
N THR A 104 -0.89 -7.18 -9.26
CA THR A 104 -1.19 -5.96 -8.50
C THR A 104 -1.97 -4.93 -9.29
N ILE A 105 -1.62 -4.69 -10.55
CA ILE A 105 -2.28 -3.65 -11.34
C ILE A 105 -3.78 -3.90 -11.48
N PRO A 106 -4.25 -5.11 -11.88
CA PRO A 106 -5.69 -5.32 -11.96
C PRO A 106 -6.39 -5.19 -10.62
N PHE A 107 -5.70 -5.57 -9.52
CA PHE A 107 -6.27 -5.40 -8.18
C PHE A 107 -6.51 -3.93 -7.88
N TYR A 108 -5.49 -3.08 -8.08
CA TYR A 108 -5.65 -1.66 -7.80
C TYR A 108 -6.67 -1.01 -8.74
N GLU A 109 -6.69 -1.40 -10.01
CA GLU A 109 -7.69 -0.88 -10.94
C GLU A 109 -9.11 -1.26 -10.49
N SER A 110 -9.28 -2.47 -9.97
CA SER A 110 -10.58 -2.91 -9.47
C SER A 110 -11.03 -2.13 -8.23
N CYS A 111 -10.09 -1.52 -7.52
CA CYS A 111 -10.39 -0.67 -6.36
C CYS A 111 -10.70 0.77 -6.77
N GLY A 112 -10.49 1.13 -8.03
CA GLY A 112 -10.77 2.48 -8.52
C GLY A 112 -9.55 3.27 -8.93
N PHE A 113 -8.35 2.70 -8.80
CA PHE A 113 -7.13 3.38 -9.21
C PHE A 113 -6.99 3.36 -10.73
N ARG A 114 -6.31 4.37 -11.28
CA ARG A 114 -5.97 4.46 -12.69
C ARG A 114 -4.50 4.80 -12.84
N GLU A 115 -3.84 4.21 -13.82
CA GLU A 115 -2.43 4.50 -14.09
C GLU A 115 -2.28 5.95 -14.54
N VAL A 116 -1.33 6.66 -13.94
CA VAL A 116 -1.06 8.06 -14.28
C VAL A 116 0.39 8.28 -14.70
N GLY A 117 1.28 7.31 -14.49
CA GLY A 117 2.66 7.46 -14.87
C GLY A 117 3.51 6.29 -14.45
N ARG A 118 4.82 6.42 -14.68
CA ARG A 118 5.79 5.40 -14.32
C ARG A 118 7.05 6.06 -13.81
N ILE A 119 7.73 5.38 -12.86
CA ILE A 119 9.06 5.76 -12.43
C ILE A 119 10.00 4.75 -13.04
N LYS A 120 10.78 5.19 -14.03
CA LYS A 120 11.63 4.31 -14.81
C LYS A 120 12.73 3.72 -13.93
N ASN A 121 12.94 2.41 -14.09
CA ASN A 121 14.01 1.67 -13.40
C ASN A 121 13.97 1.75 -11.86
N PHE A 122 12.80 2.02 -11.30
CA PHE A 122 12.66 2.15 -9.85
C PHE A 122 13.18 0.91 -9.11
N PHE A 123 12.80 -0.28 -9.60
CA PHE A 123 13.15 -1.53 -8.91
C PHE A 123 14.58 -1.96 -9.20
N THR A 124 15.18 -1.52 -10.29
CA THR A 124 16.56 -1.88 -10.61
C THR A 124 17.55 -0.91 -9.97
N GLU A 125 17.15 0.34 -9.76
CA GLU A 125 18.05 1.34 -9.16
C GLU A 125 17.91 1.46 -7.64
N GLY A 126 16.71 1.20 -7.11
CA GLY A 126 16.44 1.39 -5.69
C GLY A 126 16.74 0.18 -4.81
N TYR A 127 16.78 -1.01 -5.38
CA TYR A 127 16.96 -2.25 -4.61
C TYR A 127 18.35 -2.83 -4.88
N ASP A 128 18.92 -3.50 -3.88
CA ASP A 128 20.27 -4.06 -3.98
C ASP A 128 20.29 -5.46 -4.60
N HIS A 129 19.15 -5.95 -5.01
CA HIS A 129 19.00 -7.26 -5.65
C HIS A 129 17.83 -7.21 -6.63
N PRO A 130 17.78 -8.11 -7.63
CA PRO A 130 16.66 -8.14 -8.57
C PRO A 130 15.36 -8.51 -7.86
N ILE A 131 14.29 -7.82 -8.22
CA ILE A 131 12.95 -8.07 -7.67
C ILE A 131 12.12 -8.78 -8.74
N PHE A 132 11.53 -9.91 -8.38
CA PHE A 132 10.72 -10.69 -9.32
C PHE A 132 9.30 -10.85 -8.82
N GLU A 133 8.34 -10.80 -9.76
CA GLU A 133 6.94 -11.13 -9.52
C GLU A 133 6.42 -11.92 -10.70
N CYS A 134 5.71 -13.00 -10.46
CA CYS A 134 5.15 -13.85 -11.51
C CYS A 134 6.22 -14.28 -12.53
N GLY A 135 7.45 -14.55 -12.05
CA GLY A 135 8.53 -14.97 -12.92
C GLY A 135 9.14 -13.86 -13.78
N ARG A 136 8.74 -12.61 -13.58
CA ARG A 136 9.28 -11.46 -14.34
C ARG A 136 10.06 -10.56 -13.41
N GLN A 137 11.18 -10.07 -13.90
CA GLN A 137 11.95 -9.07 -13.17
C GLN A 137 11.24 -7.72 -13.27
N LEU A 138 11.01 -7.09 -12.13
CA LEU A 138 10.43 -5.75 -12.09
C LEU A 138 11.49 -4.71 -12.40
N THR A 139 11.12 -3.74 -13.20
CA THR A 139 12.01 -2.63 -13.56
C THR A 139 11.36 -1.30 -13.20
N ASP A 140 10.34 -0.88 -13.91
CA ASP A 140 9.65 0.38 -13.65
C ASP A 140 8.60 0.23 -12.56
N MET A 141 8.38 1.31 -11.81
CA MET A 141 7.22 1.38 -10.93
C MET A 141 6.06 2.01 -11.70
N VAL A 142 4.93 1.34 -11.68
CA VAL A 142 3.68 1.90 -12.23
C VAL A 142 3.01 2.71 -11.13
N VAL A 143 2.66 3.95 -11.43
CA VAL A 143 2.03 4.85 -10.47
C VAL A 143 0.54 4.97 -10.83
N LEU A 144 -0.31 4.70 -9.84
CA LEU A 144 -1.76 4.77 -10.03
C LEU A 144 -2.35 5.73 -9.00
N GLN A 145 -3.47 6.35 -9.35
CA GLN A 145 -4.16 7.29 -8.48
C GLN A 145 -5.66 7.07 -8.52
N MET A 146 -6.32 7.44 -7.43
CA MET A 146 -7.78 7.51 -7.37
C MET A 146 -8.19 8.68 -6.50
N PRO A 147 -9.37 9.27 -6.72
CA PRO A 147 -9.86 10.31 -5.83
C PRO A 147 -10.25 9.72 -4.47
N ILE A 148 -9.98 10.49 -3.39
CA ILE A 148 -10.48 10.13 -2.07
C ILE A 148 -11.91 10.67 -2.00
N ILE A 149 -12.87 9.79 -2.25
CA ILE A 149 -14.25 10.20 -2.33
C ILE A 149 -14.83 10.28 -0.94
N GLY A 150 -15.54 11.36 -0.68
CA GLY A 150 -16.15 11.56 0.62
C GLY A 150 -17.40 10.74 0.81
N GLY A 151 -17.40 9.53 0.71
CA GLY A 151 -18.43 8.56 1.10
C GLY A 151 -19.88 8.94 1.02
N THR A 152 -20.17 10.05 0.73
CA THR A 152 -21.49 10.36 0.65
C THR A 152 -21.82 10.76 -0.66
N ALA A 153 -21.77 10.64 -1.00
CA ALA A 153 -21.86 11.06 -1.95
C ALA A 153 -22.60 11.24 -2.49
N GLN A 154 -22.53 11.15 -2.46
CA GLN A 154 -22.89 11.31 -3.03
C GLN A 154 -23.66 10.98 -3.27
#